data_76250426e04de987e13bd5ae90ea9b4c
#
_entry.id   76250426e04de987e13bd5ae90ea9b4c
#
_cell.length_a   1.000
_cell.length_b   1.000
_cell.length_c   1.000
_cell.angle_alpha   90.00
_cell.angle_beta   90.00
_cell.angle_gamma   90.00
#
_symmetry.space_group_name_H-M   'P 1'
#
loop_
_entity.id
_entity.type
_entity.pdbx_description
1 polymer ?
#
loop_
_entity_poly.entity_id
_entity_poly.type
_entity_poly.pdbx_seq_one_letter_code
_entity_poly.pdbx_strand_id
1 'polypeptide(L)'
;VTTVFDLLRATYQECPDRVALILQETDEDLRITYRELLDRASAYAALYTEAGVQAGEPIVLLLQHGQPLIESFFGAILHGAIPSIMPFLTEKLSPERYRASLTSLIQITKPVAIVTYPEFFDEVHRARTNGDSVRKVLLYDDVGTPAEWTWEHLCGVSSKAEDIVLLQHSSGTTGLQKGVALSHQAVLNQIEAYARAIDMNEEDVVVSWLPLYHDMGLIAGFILPILLRSTLVLMSPFDWVRAPYRLMKSVT
;
A
#
# COMPACT_ATOMS: atom_id res chain seq x y z
N VAL A 1 -16.78 17.30 0.59
CA VAL A 1 -15.36 17.16 0.98
C VAL A 1 -14.87 15.85 0.40
N THR A 2 -13.82 15.91 -0.43
CA THR A 2 -13.29 14.77 -1.20
C THR A 2 -12.39 13.89 -0.31
N THR A 3 -12.48 12.58 -0.47
CA THR A 3 -11.59 11.60 0.16
C THR A 3 -10.69 10.94 -0.89
N VAL A 4 -9.68 10.19 -0.45
CA VAL A 4 -8.87 9.33 -1.35
C VAL A 4 -9.76 8.30 -2.06
N PHE A 5 -10.75 7.74 -1.36
CA PHE A 5 -11.75 6.84 -1.93
C PHE A 5 -12.52 7.50 -3.08
N ASP A 6 -12.98 8.75 -2.89
CA ASP A 6 -13.73 9.49 -3.93
C ASP A 6 -12.89 9.73 -5.18
N LEU A 7 -11.59 10.05 -5.03
CA LEU A 7 -10.70 10.21 -6.18
C LEU A 7 -10.48 8.89 -6.93
N LEU A 8 -10.29 7.78 -6.23
CA LEU A 8 -10.15 6.46 -6.86
C LEU A 8 -11.43 6.09 -7.61
N ARG A 9 -12.61 6.34 -7.02
CA ARG A 9 -13.90 6.11 -7.66
C ARG A 9 -14.07 6.96 -8.93
N ALA A 10 -13.77 8.25 -8.84
CA ALA A 10 -13.85 9.14 -10.00
C ALA A 10 -12.90 8.71 -11.12
N THR A 11 -11.66 8.33 -10.78
CA THR A 11 -10.67 7.84 -11.75
C THR A 11 -11.14 6.56 -12.47
N TYR A 12 -11.70 5.61 -11.70
CA TYR A 12 -12.25 4.37 -12.27
C TYR A 12 -13.41 4.64 -13.23
N GLN A 13 -14.25 5.62 -12.93
CA GLN A 13 -15.41 5.99 -13.76
C GLN A 13 -15.03 6.79 -15.01
N GLU A 14 -14.06 7.68 -14.89
CA GLU A 14 -13.70 8.63 -15.95
C GLU A 14 -12.63 8.09 -16.91
N CYS A 15 -11.64 7.34 -16.41
CA CYS A 15 -10.51 6.84 -17.21
C CYS A 15 -10.05 5.42 -16.80
N PRO A 16 -10.97 4.41 -16.77
CA PRO A 16 -10.68 3.07 -16.29
C PRO A 16 -9.53 2.37 -17.04
N ASP A 17 -9.42 2.61 -18.33
CA ASP A 17 -8.47 1.92 -19.21
C ASP A 17 -7.11 2.64 -19.32
N ARG A 18 -6.95 3.78 -18.62
CA ARG A 18 -5.68 4.47 -18.50
C ARG A 18 -4.69 3.62 -17.69
N VAL A 19 -3.44 3.54 -18.15
CA VAL A 19 -2.37 2.84 -17.42
C VAL A 19 -2.06 3.59 -16.13
N ALA A 20 -2.34 2.97 -15.00
CA ALA A 20 -2.02 3.49 -13.68
C ALA A 20 -0.57 3.17 -13.30
N LEU A 21 -0.11 1.96 -13.64
CA LEU A 21 1.11 1.39 -13.10
C LEU A 21 1.79 0.50 -14.15
N ILE A 22 3.12 0.63 -14.23
CA ILE A 22 4.00 -0.27 -14.96
C ILE A 22 4.99 -0.85 -13.94
N LEU A 23 4.82 -2.12 -13.59
CA LEU A 23 5.78 -2.84 -12.75
C LEU A 23 6.91 -3.37 -13.61
N GLN A 24 8.13 -2.95 -13.30
CA GLN A 24 9.31 -3.46 -13.97
C GLN A 24 9.69 -4.83 -13.39
N GLU A 25 9.44 -5.88 -14.14
CA GLU A 25 9.84 -7.24 -13.80
C GLU A 25 11.06 -7.69 -14.60
N THR A 26 11.58 -8.88 -14.32
CA THR A 26 12.82 -9.37 -14.93
C THR A 26 12.64 -9.67 -16.42
N ASP A 27 11.52 -10.27 -16.78
CA ASP A 27 11.29 -10.77 -18.15
C ASP A 27 10.50 -9.76 -19.00
N GLU A 28 9.38 -9.28 -18.50
CA GLU A 28 8.51 -8.34 -19.20
C GLU A 28 7.85 -7.40 -18.20
N ASP A 29 7.72 -6.11 -18.57
CA ASP A 29 7.07 -5.10 -17.73
C ASP A 29 5.55 -5.36 -17.69
N LEU A 30 5.00 -5.47 -16.49
CA LEU A 30 3.57 -5.64 -16.27
C LEU A 30 2.86 -4.29 -16.28
N ARG A 31 1.97 -4.06 -17.25
CA ARG A 31 1.12 -2.87 -17.34
C ARG A 31 -0.22 -3.13 -16.69
N ILE A 32 -0.64 -2.23 -15.80
CA ILE A 32 -1.88 -2.35 -15.02
C ILE A 32 -2.69 -1.06 -15.21
N THR A 33 -3.90 -1.19 -15.69
CA THR A 33 -4.86 -0.09 -15.82
C THR A 33 -5.51 0.23 -14.47
N TYR A 34 -6.18 1.39 -14.36
CA TYR A 34 -6.97 1.72 -13.17
C TYR A 34 -8.10 0.71 -12.94
N ARG A 35 -8.72 0.21 -13.99
CA ARG A 35 -9.72 -0.86 -13.90
C ARG A 35 -9.14 -2.10 -13.24
N GLU A 36 -8.08 -2.65 -13.79
CA GLU A 36 -7.42 -3.86 -13.29
C GLU A 36 -6.94 -3.69 -11.85
N LEU A 37 -6.31 -2.54 -11.54
CA LEU A 37 -5.84 -2.23 -10.19
C LEU A 37 -6.99 -2.23 -9.18
N LEU A 38 -8.08 -1.54 -9.49
CA LEU A 38 -9.17 -1.35 -8.53
C LEU A 38 -10.10 -2.57 -8.46
N ASP A 39 -10.25 -3.33 -9.55
CA ASP A 39 -10.92 -4.63 -9.51
C ASP A 39 -10.16 -5.62 -8.60
N ARG A 40 -8.85 -5.70 -8.71
CA ARG A 40 -8.05 -6.53 -7.81
C ARG A 40 -8.05 -6.01 -6.38
N ALA A 41 -7.98 -4.70 -6.18
CA ALA A 41 -8.10 -4.08 -4.87
C ALA A 41 -9.46 -4.38 -4.21
N SER A 42 -10.55 -4.44 -4.99
CA SER A 42 -11.87 -4.80 -4.45
C SER A 42 -11.92 -6.25 -3.92
N ALA A 43 -11.18 -7.17 -4.54
CA ALA A 43 -11.06 -8.54 -4.04
C ALA A 43 -10.34 -8.59 -2.68
N TYR A 44 -9.30 -7.75 -2.47
CA TYR A 44 -8.70 -7.59 -1.15
C TYR A 44 -9.66 -6.94 -0.15
N ALA A 45 -10.48 -5.97 -0.56
CA ALA A 45 -11.52 -5.40 0.32
C ALA A 45 -12.52 -6.46 0.77
N ALA A 46 -12.92 -7.39 -0.12
CA ALA A 46 -13.76 -8.53 0.23
C ALA A 46 -13.05 -9.48 1.23
N LEU A 47 -11.78 -9.81 1.01
CA LEU A 47 -10.97 -10.62 1.92
C LEU A 47 -10.91 -10.00 3.34
N TYR A 48 -10.76 -8.67 3.44
CA TYR A 48 -10.78 -7.98 4.74
C TYR A 48 -12.15 -8.04 5.40
N THR A 49 -13.22 -7.93 4.64
CA THR A 49 -14.59 -8.09 5.14
C THR A 49 -14.81 -9.50 5.68
N GLU A 50 -14.41 -10.53 4.96
CA GLU A 50 -14.49 -11.94 5.38
C GLU A 50 -13.62 -12.23 6.61
N ALA A 51 -12.49 -11.56 6.73
CA ALA A 51 -11.63 -11.64 7.91
C ALA A 51 -12.21 -10.92 9.14
N GLY A 52 -13.32 -10.21 9.00
CA GLY A 52 -13.97 -9.45 10.08
C GLY A 52 -13.28 -8.15 10.44
N VAL A 53 -12.46 -7.59 9.53
CA VAL A 53 -11.89 -6.24 9.70
C VAL A 53 -13.02 -5.21 9.59
N GLN A 54 -12.99 -4.21 10.46
CA GLN A 54 -13.96 -3.11 10.41
C GLN A 54 -13.32 -1.86 9.82
N ALA A 55 -14.14 -0.95 9.27
CA ALA A 55 -13.68 0.35 8.83
C ALA A 55 -13.01 1.12 10.00
N GLY A 56 -11.89 1.79 9.73
CA GLY A 56 -11.08 2.48 10.74
C GLY A 56 -10.13 1.59 11.53
N GLU A 57 -10.10 0.28 11.29
CA GLU A 57 -9.15 -0.61 11.96
C GLU A 57 -7.81 -0.69 11.19
N PRO A 58 -6.65 -0.67 11.91
CA PRO A 58 -5.36 -0.77 11.27
C PRO A 58 -5.04 -2.21 10.82
N ILE A 59 -4.45 -2.33 9.64
CA ILE A 59 -3.88 -3.56 9.11
C ILE A 59 -2.41 -3.34 8.71
N VAL A 60 -1.59 -4.36 8.88
CA VAL A 60 -0.17 -4.33 8.51
C VAL A 60 0.07 -5.16 7.26
N LEU A 61 0.76 -4.57 6.29
CA LEU A 61 1.13 -5.20 5.03
C LEU A 61 2.63 -5.55 5.09
N LEU A 62 2.93 -6.84 5.26
CA LEU A 62 4.27 -7.42 5.26
C LEU A 62 4.49 -8.16 3.94
N LEU A 63 4.50 -7.43 2.85
CA LEU A 63 4.59 -7.96 1.51
C LEU A 63 5.84 -7.45 0.80
N GLN A 64 6.35 -8.25 -0.13
CA GLN A 64 7.40 -7.83 -1.03
C GLN A 64 6.89 -6.74 -1.98
N HIS A 65 7.81 -5.93 -2.47
CA HIS A 65 7.50 -4.89 -3.44
C HIS A 65 6.99 -5.52 -4.75
N GLY A 66 5.74 -5.25 -5.10
CA GLY A 66 5.09 -5.83 -6.26
C GLY A 66 3.58 -5.68 -6.24
N GLN A 67 2.93 -6.33 -7.18
CA GLN A 67 1.48 -6.23 -7.41
C GLN A 67 0.64 -6.54 -6.16
N PRO A 68 0.89 -7.64 -5.39
CA PRO A 68 0.08 -7.94 -4.20
C PRO A 68 0.12 -6.85 -3.13
N LEU A 69 1.28 -6.21 -2.93
CA LEU A 69 1.41 -5.10 -1.98
C LEU A 69 0.55 -3.90 -2.37
N ILE A 70 0.56 -3.56 -3.66
CA ILE A 70 -0.16 -2.41 -4.20
C ILE A 70 -1.66 -2.66 -4.14
N GLU A 71 -2.11 -3.82 -4.59
CA GLU A 71 -3.52 -4.20 -4.59
C GLU A 71 -4.08 -4.30 -3.17
N SER A 72 -3.34 -4.91 -2.24
CA SER A 72 -3.76 -5.00 -0.84
C SER A 72 -3.82 -3.63 -0.15
N PHE A 73 -2.91 -2.71 -0.50
CA PHE A 73 -2.91 -1.33 0.01
C PHE A 73 -4.18 -0.57 -0.42
N PHE A 74 -4.48 -0.56 -1.73
CA PHE A 74 -5.70 0.08 -2.21
C PHE A 74 -6.95 -0.67 -1.76
N GLY A 75 -6.90 -2.00 -1.66
CA GLY A 75 -7.98 -2.81 -1.10
C GLY A 75 -8.35 -2.41 0.34
N ALA A 76 -7.34 -2.07 1.15
CA ALA A 76 -7.58 -1.54 2.49
C ALA A 76 -8.30 -0.17 2.46
N ILE A 77 -7.88 0.72 1.57
CA ILE A 77 -8.55 2.02 1.40
C ILE A 77 -9.99 1.84 0.91
N LEU A 78 -10.22 0.94 -0.04
CA LEU A 78 -11.57 0.62 -0.53
C LEU A 78 -12.45 0.02 0.55
N HIS A 79 -11.88 -0.80 1.43
CA HIS A 79 -12.57 -1.35 2.61
C HIS A 79 -12.83 -0.30 3.70
N GLY A 80 -12.06 0.80 3.73
CA GLY A 80 -12.07 1.78 4.82
C GLY A 80 -11.18 1.37 6.01
N ALA A 81 -10.36 0.33 5.88
CA ALA A 81 -9.32 -0.03 6.84
C ALA A 81 -8.10 0.89 6.69
N ILE A 82 -7.22 0.90 7.68
CA ILE A 82 -6.04 1.75 7.72
C ILE A 82 -4.79 0.92 7.40
N PRO A 83 -4.28 0.91 6.16
CA PRO A 83 -3.08 0.18 5.80
C PRO A 83 -1.81 0.80 6.39
N SER A 84 -0.88 -0.08 6.74
CA SER A 84 0.47 0.26 7.16
C SER A 84 1.46 -0.67 6.46
N ILE A 85 2.27 -0.12 5.56
CA ILE A 85 3.31 -0.91 4.86
C ILE A 85 4.55 -0.99 5.75
N MET A 86 5.04 -2.22 5.93
CA MET A 86 6.21 -2.49 6.74
C MET A 86 7.29 -3.20 5.95
N PRO A 87 8.59 -2.98 6.30
CA PRO A 87 9.67 -3.73 5.70
C PRO A 87 9.49 -5.23 5.98
N PHE A 88 9.67 -6.05 4.96
CA PHE A 88 9.77 -7.50 5.13
C PHE A 88 11.20 -7.90 5.51
N LEU A 89 11.38 -9.14 6.01
CA LEU A 89 12.68 -9.66 6.41
C LEU A 89 13.62 -9.74 5.19
N THR A 90 14.79 -9.17 5.35
CA THR A 90 15.87 -9.25 4.37
C THR A 90 17.05 -10.03 4.95
N GLU A 91 17.90 -10.60 4.10
CA GLU A 91 19.12 -11.33 4.52
C GLU A 91 20.08 -10.50 5.42
N LYS A 92 19.93 -9.18 5.43
CA LYS A 92 20.74 -8.25 6.24
C LYS A 92 20.34 -8.18 7.71
N LEU A 93 19.13 -8.65 8.05
CA LEU A 93 18.61 -8.64 9.42
C LEU A 93 18.56 -10.05 9.98
N SER A 94 19.04 -10.26 11.22
CA SER A 94 18.84 -11.56 11.85
C SER A 94 17.36 -11.79 12.13
N PRO A 95 16.86 -13.02 11.95
CA PRO A 95 15.43 -13.35 12.19
C PRO A 95 14.96 -12.93 13.59
N GLU A 96 15.82 -13.06 14.61
CA GLU A 96 15.50 -12.69 15.99
C GLU A 96 15.27 -11.18 16.14
N ARG A 97 16.13 -10.36 15.56
CA ARG A 97 15.99 -8.90 15.60
C ARG A 97 14.76 -8.44 14.82
N TYR A 98 14.52 -9.04 13.67
CA TYR A 98 13.32 -8.74 12.90
C TYR A 98 12.06 -9.10 13.68
N ARG A 99 12.02 -10.29 14.29
CA ARG A 99 10.90 -10.76 15.12
C ARG A 99 10.64 -9.82 16.29
N ALA A 100 11.69 -9.40 17.01
CA ALA A 100 11.55 -8.43 18.10
C ALA A 100 10.98 -7.08 17.60
N SER A 101 11.44 -6.60 16.44
CA SER A 101 10.89 -5.39 15.81
C SER A 101 9.42 -5.55 15.44
N LEU A 102 9.05 -6.69 14.85
CA LEU A 102 7.66 -6.98 14.47
C LEU A 102 6.76 -7.10 15.71
N THR A 103 7.23 -7.74 16.79
CA THR A 103 6.51 -7.79 18.06
C THR A 103 6.24 -6.39 18.61
N SER A 104 7.27 -5.53 18.65
CA SER A 104 7.12 -4.14 19.09
C SER A 104 6.15 -3.35 18.22
N LEU A 105 6.21 -3.56 16.90
CA LEU A 105 5.30 -2.94 15.95
C LEU A 105 3.84 -3.33 16.23
N ILE A 106 3.58 -4.62 16.39
CA ILE A 106 2.22 -5.13 16.70
C ILE A 106 1.68 -4.48 17.98
N GLN A 107 2.53 -4.34 19.00
CA GLN A 107 2.15 -3.70 20.27
C GLN A 107 1.82 -2.20 20.11
N ILE A 108 2.55 -1.48 19.25
CA ILE A 108 2.38 -0.04 19.04
C ILE A 108 1.21 0.23 18.10
N THR A 109 1.18 -0.43 16.95
CA THR A 109 0.21 -0.20 15.87
C THR A 109 -1.16 -0.82 16.20
N LYS A 110 -1.15 -1.89 17.00
CA LYS A 110 -2.33 -2.70 17.35
C LYS A 110 -3.15 -3.10 16.11
N PRO A 111 -2.52 -3.69 15.08
CA PRO A 111 -3.25 -4.10 13.90
C PRO A 111 -4.19 -5.24 14.23
N VAL A 112 -5.35 -5.27 13.56
CA VAL A 112 -6.32 -6.38 13.71
C VAL A 112 -6.04 -7.50 12.71
N ALA A 113 -5.37 -7.19 11.63
CA ALA A 113 -4.93 -8.17 10.63
C ALA A 113 -3.52 -7.85 10.11
N ILE A 114 -2.82 -8.90 9.70
CA ILE A 114 -1.53 -8.81 9.01
C ILE A 114 -1.67 -9.57 7.71
N VAL A 115 -1.33 -8.93 6.58
CA VAL A 115 -1.25 -9.58 5.26
C VAL A 115 0.21 -9.91 4.97
N THR A 116 0.49 -11.15 4.60
CA THR A 116 1.85 -11.61 4.34
C THR A 116 1.88 -12.67 3.22
N TYR A 117 3.04 -13.20 2.93
CA TYR A 117 3.26 -14.27 1.95
C TYR A 117 3.53 -15.61 2.66
N PRO A 118 3.28 -16.76 2.00
CA PRO A 118 3.31 -18.08 2.64
C PRO A 118 4.62 -18.37 3.38
N GLU A 119 5.76 -18.03 2.77
CA GLU A 119 7.09 -18.30 3.34
C GLU A 119 7.36 -17.53 4.63
N PHE A 120 6.60 -16.46 4.88
CA PHE A 120 6.78 -15.60 6.05
C PHE A 120 5.70 -15.80 7.13
N PHE A 121 4.71 -16.61 6.85
CA PHE A 121 3.57 -16.86 7.73
C PHE A 121 3.98 -17.31 9.13
N ASP A 122 4.89 -18.28 9.23
CA ASP A 122 5.38 -18.78 10.51
C ASP A 122 6.14 -17.72 11.32
N GLU A 123 6.92 -16.88 10.65
CA GLU A 123 7.65 -15.79 11.34
C GLU A 123 6.70 -14.75 11.93
N VAL A 124 5.61 -14.42 11.22
CA VAL A 124 4.56 -13.56 11.74
C VAL A 124 3.92 -14.18 12.99
N HIS A 125 3.59 -15.47 12.94
CA HIS A 125 3.01 -16.19 14.08
C HIS A 125 3.95 -16.23 15.28
N ARG A 126 5.25 -16.42 15.08
CA ARG A 126 6.27 -16.41 16.15
C ARG A 126 6.49 -15.02 16.77
N ALA A 127 6.20 -13.96 16.01
CA ALA A 127 6.33 -12.58 16.52
C ALA A 127 5.12 -12.15 17.36
N ARG A 128 4.01 -12.87 17.29
CA ARG A 128 2.79 -12.59 18.05
C ARG A 128 2.96 -12.93 19.52
N THR A 129 2.24 -12.20 20.36
CA THR A 129 2.20 -12.42 21.80
C THR A 129 0.77 -12.71 22.27
N ASN A 130 0.63 -13.43 23.37
CA ASN A 130 -0.69 -13.71 23.94
C ASN A 130 -1.41 -12.40 24.28
N GLY A 131 -2.61 -12.23 23.74
CA GLY A 131 -3.43 -11.05 23.98
C GLY A 131 -3.07 -9.86 23.07
N ASP A 132 -2.29 -10.06 22.01
CA ASP A 132 -2.11 -9.02 20.98
C ASP A 132 -3.44 -8.73 20.23
N SER A 133 -3.45 -7.66 19.47
CA SER A 133 -4.63 -7.18 18.74
C SER A 133 -4.94 -7.98 17.47
N VAL A 134 -3.98 -8.77 16.98
CA VAL A 134 -4.09 -9.45 15.67
C VAL A 134 -5.12 -10.58 15.73
N ARG A 135 -6.22 -10.41 15.06
CA ARG A 135 -7.28 -11.43 14.93
C ARG A 135 -6.99 -12.42 13.82
N LYS A 136 -6.43 -11.93 12.71
CA LYS A 136 -6.15 -12.74 11.50
C LYS A 136 -4.77 -12.45 10.93
N VAL A 137 -4.10 -13.51 10.46
CA VAL A 137 -2.98 -13.43 9.52
C VAL A 137 -3.52 -13.95 8.19
N LEU A 138 -3.44 -13.13 7.17
CA LEU A 138 -3.97 -13.38 5.82
C LEU A 138 -2.79 -13.59 4.86
N LEU A 139 -2.94 -14.50 3.93
CA LEU A 139 -1.98 -14.67 2.86
C LEU A 139 -2.43 -13.89 1.62
N TYR A 140 -1.48 -13.32 0.88
CA TYR A 140 -1.81 -12.56 -0.33
C TYR A 140 -2.47 -13.43 -1.42
N ASP A 141 -2.24 -14.73 -1.40
CA ASP A 141 -2.82 -15.71 -2.32
C ASP A 141 -4.16 -16.29 -1.83
N ASP A 142 -4.62 -15.95 -0.62
CA ASP A 142 -5.99 -16.20 -0.19
C ASP A 142 -7.02 -15.32 -0.92
N VAL A 143 -6.55 -14.26 -1.61
CA VAL A 143 -7.44 -13.38 -2.34
C VAL A 143 -8.08 -14.10 -3.54
N GLY A 144 -9.41 -14.12 -3.56
CA GLY A 144 -10.18 -14.69 -4.65
C GLY A 144 -10.07 -13.90 -5.97
N THR A 145 -10.69 -14.41 -7.00
CA THR A 145 -10.97 -13.61 -8.21
C THR A 145 -11.94 -12.49 -7.86
N PRO A 146 -11.77 -11.27 -8.42
CA PRO A 146 -12.73 -10.20 -8.22
C PRO A 146 -14.14 -10.70 -8.62
N ALA A 147 -15.08 -10.66 -7.66
CA ALA A 147 -16.50 -10.87 -7.95
C ALA A 147 -17.09 -9.58 -8.55
N GLU A 148 -18.34 -9.63 -9.00
CA GLU A 148 -19.07 -8.39 -9.30
C GLU A 148 -19.13 -7.54 -8.03
N TRP A 149 -18.67 -6.30 -8.12
CA TRP A 149 -18.64 -5.37 -7.00
C TRP A 149 -19.18 -3.99 -7.43
N THR A 150 -19.65 -3.23 -6.47
CA THR A 150 -20.06 -1.83 -6.69
C THR A 150 -19.47 -0.96 -5.59
N TRP A 151 -19.29 0.30 -5.91
CA TRP A 151 -18.72 1.30 -4.99
C TRP A 151 -19.54 1.45 -3.70
N GLU A 152 -20.86 1.27 -3.78
CA GLU A 152 -21.78 1.38 -2.66
C GLU A 152 -21.64 0.25 -1.64
N HIS A 153 -21.11 -0.89 -2.05
CA HIS A 153 -20.90 -2.06 -1.19
C HIS A 153 -19.55 -2.00 -0.45
N LEU A 154 -18.66 -1.08 -0.83
CA LEU A 154 -17.36 -0.90 -0.19
C LEU A 154 -17.50 0.00 1.05
N CYS A 155 -17.01 -0.45 2.20
CA CYS A 155 -17.13 0.29 3.46
C CYS A 155 -16.45 1.67 3.40
N GLY A 156 -15.40 1.82 2.57
CA GLY A 156 -14.69 3.08 2.34
C GLY A 156 -15.56 4.21 1.78
N VAL A 157 -16.76 3.89 1.22
CA VAL A 157 -17.72 4.91 0.75
C VAL A 157 -18.18 5.84 1.87
N SER A 158 -18.15 5.39 3.13
CA SER A 158 -18.55 6.17 4.29
C SER A 158 -17.42 6.96 4.93
N SER A 159 -16.20 6.90 4.39
CA SER A 159 -15.04 7.61 4.92
C SER A 159 -15.20 9.11 4.80
N LYS A 160 -14.68 9.81 5.81
CA LYS A 160 -14.68 11.27 5.88
C LYS A 160 -13.26 11.81 5.69
N ALA A 161 -13.14 13.09 5.38
CA ALA A 161 -11.85 13.74 5.19
C ALA A 161 -10.92 13.67 6.40
N GLU A 162 -11.48 13.74 7.59
CA GLU A 162 -10.78 13.67 8.87
C GLU A 162 -10.39 12.24 9.29
N ASP A 163 -11.00 11.21 8.70
CA ASP A 163 -10.68 9.82 9.01
C ASP A 163 -9.25 9.48 8.57
N ILE A 164 -8.59 8.62 9.34
CA ILE A 164 -7.23 8.17 9.02
C ILE A 164 -7.28 7.20 7.84
N VAL A 165 -6.50 7.49 6.80
CA VAL A 165 -6.42 6.67 5.59
C VAL A 165 -5.23 5.74 5.56
N LEU A 166 -4.15 6.09 6.26
CA LEU A 166 -2.95 5.24 6.35
C LEU A 166 -2.10 5.56 7.58
N LEU A 167 -1.27 4.59 7.97
CA LEU A 167 -0.20 4.77 8.93
C LEU A 167 1.16 4.68 8.24
N GLN A 168 1.98 5.71 8.43
CA GLN A 168 3.37 5.75 7.98
C GLN A 168 4.29 5.56 9.16
N HIS A 169 5.24 4.62 9.08
CA HIS A 169 6.23 4.42 10.13
C HIS A 169 7.52 5.16 9.82
N SER A 170 7.96 5.99 10.75
CA SER A 170 9.27 6.64 10.68
C SER A 170 10.34 5.74 11.30
N SER A 171 11.55 5.77 10.76
CA SER A 171 12.70 5.00 11.29
C SER A 171 13.20 5.45 12.67
N GLY A 172 12.51 6.36 13.34
CA GLY A 172 12.77 6.92 14.66
C GLY A 172 14.23 6.92 15.08
N THR A 173 14.84 8.06 15.31
CA THR A 173 16.24 8.19 15.78
C THR A 173 16.51 7.45 17.11
N THR A 174 15.47 7.01 17.80
CA THR A 174 15.51 6.28 19.08
C THR A 174 15.30 4.76 18.93
N GLY A 175 15.28 4.22 17.70
CA GLY A 175 15.09 2.79 17.45
C GLY A 175 13.65 2.28 17.60
N LEU A 176 12.73 3.08 18.14
CA LEU A 176 11.30 2.78 18.19
C LEU A 176 10.62 3.43 16.97
N GLN A 177 10.04 2.60 16.12
CA GLN A 177 9.25 3.09 15.00
C GLN A 177 8.01 3.82 15.53
N LYS A 178 7.86 5.10 15.15
CA LYS A 178 6.65 5.87 15.47
C LYS A 178 5.72 5.83 14.28
N GLY A 179 4.48 5.42 14.50
CA GLY A 179 3.43 5.52 13.50
C GLY A 179 2.94 6.97 13.40
N VAL A 180 2.95 7.52 12.20
CA VAL A 180 2.31 8.80 11.86
C VAL A 180 0.97 8.46 11.20
N ALA A 181 -0.12 8.88 11.80
CA ALA A 181 -1.47 8.71 11.27
C ALA A 181 -1.79 9.87 10.32
N LEU A 182 -2.11 9.54 9.07
CA LEU A 182 -2.46 10.53 8.06
C LEU A 182 -3.93 10.39 7.68
N SER A 183 -4.67 11.50 7.77
CA SER A 183 -6.06 11.54 7.33
C SER A 183 -6.16 11.65 5.80
N HIS A 184 -7.34 11.36 5.24
CA HIS A 184 -7.62 11.60 3.83
C HIS A 184 -7.27 13.04 3.44
N GLN A 185 -7.70 14.02 4.24
CA GLN A 185 -7.44 15.44 3.98
C GLN A 185 -5.94 15.75 4.01
N ALA A 186 -5.18 15.18 4.97
CA ALA A 186 -3.74 15.42 5.06
C ALA A 186 -3.00 14.89 3.84
N VAL A 187 -3.36 13.69 3.39
CA VAL A 187 -2.79 13.09 2.16
C VAL A 187 -3.12 13.94 0.94
N LEU A 188 -4.39 14.35 0.76
CA LEU A 188 -4.81 15.15 -0.39
C LEU A 188 -4.15 16.53 -0.41
N ASN A 189 -4.03 17.20 0.74
CA ASN A 189 -3.33 18.48 0.85
C ASN A 189 -1.85 18.34 0.46
N GLN A 190 -1.20 17.25 0.89
CA GLN A 190 0.19 16.98 0.56
C GLN A 190 0.38 16.74 -0.94
N ILE A 191 -0.51 15.96 -1.55
CA ILE A 191 -0.49 15.66 -2.99
C ILE A 191 -0.68 16.93 -3.81
N GLU A 192 -1.67 17.77 -3.46
CA GLU A 192 -1.91 19.03 -4.15
C GLU A 192 -0.72 20.00 -4.02
N ALA A 193 -0.14 20.10 -2.82
CA ALA A 193 1.02 20.96 -2.58
C ALA A 193 2.25 20.47 -3.37
N TYR A 194 2.46 19.15 -3.42
CA TYR A 194 3.57 18.54 -4.16
C TYR A 194 3.41 18.76 -5.67
N ALA A 195 2.24 18.41 -6.22
CA ALA A 195 1.96 18.58 -7.65
C ALA A 195 2.17 20.02 -8.10
N ARG A 196 1.68 20.98 -7.31
CA ARG A 196 1.85 22.41 -7.60
C ARG A 196 3.32 22.84 -7.50
N ALA A 197 4.07 22.32 -6.53
CA ALA A 197 5.47 22.72 -6.33
C ALA A 197 6.40 22.27 -7.45
N ILE A 198 6.10 21.15 -8.11
CA ILE A 198 6.90 20.60 -9.22
C ILE A 198 6.21 20.71 -10.58
N ASP A 199 5.08 21.42 -10.65
CA ASP A 199 4.26 21.60 -11.85
C ASP A 199 3.84 20.28 -12.51
N MET A 200 3.51 19.29 -11.69
CA MET A 200 3.14 17.94 -12.12
C MET A 200 1.67 17.83 -12.49
N ASN A 201 1.37 17.11 -13.57
CA ASN A 201 0.03 16.87 -14.07
C ASN A 201 -0.18 15.41 -14.52
N GLU A 202 -1.34 15.08 -15.05
CA GLU A 202 -1.70 13.72 -15.45
C GLU A 202 -0.94 13.17 -16.67
N GLU A 203 -0.28 14.02 -17.46
CA GLU A 203 0.51 13.60 -18.62
C GLU A 203 1.94 13.17 -18.23
N ASP A 204 2.35 13.49 -16.99
CA ASP A 204 3.67 13.13 -16.50
C ASP A 204 3.78 11.63 -16.20
N VAL A 205 5.02 11.13 -16.23
CA VAL A 205 5.36 9.76 -15.85
C VAL A 205 6.33 9.80 -14.68
N VAL A 206 5.95 9.19 -13.58
CA VAL A 206 6.83 9.05 -12.41
C VAL A 206 7.55 7.73 -12.48
N VAL A 207 8.87 7.75 -12.39
CA VAL A 207 9.69 6.54 -12.28
C VAL A 207 10.28 6.45 -10.88
N SER A 208 9.94 5.39 -10.15
CA SER A 208 10.35 5.23 -8.75
C SER A 208 10.89 3.83 -8.47
N TRP A 209 11.96 3.77 -7.66
CA TRP A 209 12.51 2.56 -7.06
C TRP A 209 12.47 2.62 -5.53
N LEU A 210 11.92 3.69 -4.98
CA LEU A 210 11.91 3.92 -3.54
C LEU A 210 11.03 2.89 -2.83
N PRO A 211 11.48 2.37 -1.68
CA PRO A 211 10.68 1.45 -0.88
C PRO A 211 9.37 2.09 -0.41
N LEU A 212 8.24 1.39 -0.55
CA LEU A 212 6.92 1.91 -0.17
C LEU A 212 6.70 1.99 1.35
N TYR A 213 7.58 1.43 2.15
CA TYR A 213 7.57 1.61 3.61
C TYR A 213 8.27 2.90 4.07
N HIS A 214 8.85 3.69 3.16
CA HIS A 214 9.40 5.03 3.41
C HIS A 214 8.46 6.12 2.90
N ASP A 215 8.40 7.23 3.61
CA ASP A 215 7.51 8.36 3.34
C ASP A 215 7.64 8.89 1.90
N MET A 216 8.86 9.14 1.42
CA MET A 216 9.07 9.60 0.05
C MET A 216 8.60 8.56 -0.98
N GLY A 217 8.88 7.28 -0.76
CA GLY A 217 8.42 6.20 -1.64
C GLY A 217 6.91 6.07 -1.62
N LEU A 218 6.29 6.11 -0.45
CA LEU A 218 4.84 5.96 -0.30
C LEU A 218 4.07 7.17 -0.85
N ILE A 219 4.45 8.39 -0.44
CA ILE A 219 3.69 9.58 -0.81
C ILE A 219 4.06 10.07 -2.20
N ALA A 220 5.31 10.48 -2.43
CA ALA A 220 5.72 11.08 -3.69
C ALA A 220 5.93 10.05 -4.82
N GLY A 221 6.47 8.88 -4.49
CA GLY A 221 6.79 7.82 -5.44
C GLY A 221 5.64 6.86 -5.75
N PHE A 222 4.50 6.94 -5.06
CA PHE A 222 3.41 5.97 -5.23
C PHE A 222 2.02 6.62 -5.18
N ILE A 223 1.61 7.20 -4.05
CA ILE A 223 0.22 7.72 -3.91
C ILE A 223 0.01 8.93 -4.81
N LEU A 224 0.98 9.85 -4.88
CA LEU A 224 0.91 11.07 -5.69
C LEU A 224 0.59 10.76 -7.16
N PRO A 225 1.40 9.98 -7.91
CA PRO A 225 1.10 9.71 -9.32
C PRO A 225 -0.24 9.00 -9.51
N ILE A 226 -0.60 8.05 -8.67
CA ILE A 226 -1.87 7.32 -8.80
C ILE A 226 -3.06 8.26 -8.62
N LEU A 227 -3.05 9.15 -7.62
CA LEU A 227 -4.17 10.07 -7.38
C LEU A 227 -4.20 11.25 -8.37
N LEU A 228 -3.09 11.60 -8.99
CA LEU A 228 -3.03 12.59 -10.09
C LEU A 228 -3.33 11.98 -11.47
N ARG A 229 -3.57 10.68 -11.54
CA ARG A 229 -3.79 9.95 -12.81
C ARG A 229 -2.57 9.92 -13.73
N SER A 230 -1.38 10.23 -13.20
CA SER A 230 -0.11 10.08 -13.92
C SER A 230 0.29 8.61 -13.95
N THR A 231 1.02 8.20 -14.99
CA THR A 231 1.54 6.83 -15.04
C THR A 231 2.70 6.66 -14.08
N LEU A 232 2.64 5.64 -13.23
CA LEU A 232 3.73 5.25 -12.34
C LEU A 232 4.52 4.07 -12.93
N VAL A 233 5.81 4.24 -13.15
CA VAL A 233 6.75 3.14 -13.43
C VAL A 233 7.45 2.79 -12.13
N LEU A 234 7.24 1.58 -11.64
CA LEU A 234 7.70 1.14 -10.33
C LEU A 234 8.68 -0.03 -10.46
N MET A 235 9.85 0.14 -9.89
CA MET A 235 10.92 -0.86 -9.83
C MET A 235 11.13 -1.31 -8.38
N SER A 236 11.39 -2.60 -8.17
CA SER A 236 11.80 -3.08 -6.84
C SER A 236 13.13 -2.43 -6.41
N PRO A 237 13.27 -1.99 -5.15
CA PRO A 237 14.55 -1.49 -4.62
C PRO A 237 15.71 -2.47 -4.80
N PHE A 238 15.45 -3.78 -4.76
CA PHE A 238 16.46 -4.81 -4.97
C PHE A 238 16.91 -4.92 -6.42
N ASP A 239 15.98 -4.79 -7.35
CA ASP A 239 16.28 -4.81 -8.79
C ASP A 239 17.04 -3.56 -9.18
N TRP A 240 16.72 -2.40 -8.59
CA TRP A 240 17.51 -1.19 -8.80
C TRP A 240 18.97 -1.36 -8.35
N VAL A 241 19.22 -1.96 -7.19
CA VAL A 241 20.58 -2.22 -6.71
C VAL A 241 21.33 -3.17 -7.65
N ARG A 242 20.66 -4.18 -8.20
CA ARG A 242 21.25 -5.16 -9.14
C ARG A 242 21.46 -4.60 -10.54
N ALA A 243 20.55 -3.74 -11.01
CA ALA A 243 20.51 -3.26 -12.39
C ALA A 243 20.07 -1.78 -12.48
N PRO A 244 20.87 -0.82 -11.94
CA PRO A 244 20.48 0.59 -11.85
C PRO A 244 20.26 1.26 -13.22
N TYR A 245 20.84 0.71 -14.29
CA TYR A 245 20.65 1.18 -15.66
C TYR A 245 19.18 1.08 -16.12
N ARG A 246 18.39 0.19 -15.54
CA ARG A 246 16.96 0.04 -15.87
C ARG A 246 16.17 1.30 -15.53
N LEU A 247 16.50 1.96 -14.41
CA LEU A 247 15.92 3.26 -14.06
C LEU A 247 16.19 4.30 -15.15
N MET A 248 17.46 4.40 -15.59
CA MET A 248 17.84 5.36 -16.65
C MET A 248 17.11 5.06 -17.97
N LYS A 249 16.95 3.79 -18.31
CA LYS A 249 16.22 3.36 -19.51
C LYS A 249 14.74 3.72 -19.48
N SER A 250 14.14 3.82 -18.29
CA SER A 250 12.72 4.16 -18.13
C SER A 250 12.44 5.67 -18.16
N VAL A 251 13.50 6.51 -18.07
CA VAL A 251 13.40 7.97 -18.10
C VAL A 251 13.73 8.52 -19.50
N THR A 252 14.25 7.70 -20.41
CA THR A 252 14.56 8.06 -21.81
C THR A 252 13.48 7.56 -22.74
#